data_f80ef7128165c4c81df873bab1f5b2a8
#
_entry.id   f80ef7128165c4c81df873bab1f5b2a8
#
_cell.length_a   1.000
_cell.length_b   1.000
_cell.length_c   1.000
_cell.angle_alpha   90.00
_cell.angle_beta   90.00
_cell.angle_gamma   90.00
#
_symmetry.space_group_name_H-M   'P 1'
#
loop_
_entity.id
_entity.type
_entity.pdbx_description
1 polymer ?
#
loop_
_entity_poly.entity_id
_entity_poly.type
_entity_poly.pdbx_seq_one_letter_code
_entity_poly.pdbx_strand_id
1 'polypeptide(L)'
;MEKRSIISKKTLKIILGICIAAAVLAVAGLFVYTYLADYNTLGRKISIWGVDVSRLDAKQAEEKIAAEFADRPVSFQENDQEVYSTTLKELGYSLNEEALLSKLTEIQKQREERRKLFPKEENIEPECQIEEDEEQEKQALDLSNFGMEDRKASVDAAIQYDKEKKEFTLVKQVQGTEIDPDKLETTVDTNLNAAFDTALLGDIITVPINKHVYVSPAVTVTEDMKNKVTDLNSQLKKYRSSTVTYIFGSETAVLDSDTITSWLKAEGETLTLDEEAIKAYISELANKYNTIYVPRTFHTSAGTDVTIEGNEYGYRIDQDGEYAQLLEDLKSGTAVTREPVYSKKGYQRNGTDDLAGSYIEVSLDAQHLWLYKDGSLVTETDIVSGKPVKGRETYRGAWPIAYKASPFNLTSNEYGYDVKVNYWMPFVYGQGLHDASWQSSFGGNRYKTNGSHGSSICLRIRQH
;
A
#
# COMPACT_ATOMS: atom_id res chain seq x y z
N MET A 1 -79.09 25.12 89.24
CA MET A 1 -79.79 26.10 88.45
C MET A 1 -78.77 26.93 87.65
N GLU A 2 -78.53 26.56 86.43
CA GLU A 2 -77.66 27.32 85.51
C GLU A 2 -78.40 28.53 84.95
N LYS A 3 -77.92 29.72 85.23
CA LYS A 3 -78.40 30.95 84.60
C LYS A 3 -77.78 31.03 83.17
N ARG A 4 -78.55 30.59 82.19
CA ARG A 4 -78.27 30.93 80.80
C ARG A 4 -78.42 32.41 80.57
N SER A 5 -77.39 33.16 80.45
CA SER A 5 -77.36 34.52 80.01
C SER A 5 -77.79 34.59 78.55
N ILE A 6 -79.01 35.01 78.27
CA ILE A 6 -79.53 35.22 76.95
C ILE A 6 -79.05 36.58 76.45
N ILE A 7 -77.99 36.57 75.64
CA ILE A 7 -77.44 37.79 74.98
C ILE A 7 -78.63 38.38 74.12
N SER A 8 -78.92 39.61 74.39
CA SER A 8 -79.98 40.34 73.65
C SER A 8 -79.66 40.35 72.15
N LYS A 9 -80.68 40.12 71.27
CA LYS A 9 -80.54 40.17 69.79
C LYS A 9 -79.87 41.47 69.31
N LYS A 10 -80.01 42.58 70.07
CA LYS A 10 -79.37 43.87 69.80
C LYS A 10 -77.87 43.84 70.10
N THR A 11 -77.47 43.23 71.24
CA THR A 11 -76.06 43.02 71.64
C THR A 11 -75.35 42.09 70.66
N LEU A 12 -76.05 41.01 70.22
CA LEU A 12 -75.46 40.07 69.27
C LEU A 12 -75.25 40.71 67.90
N LYS A 13 -76.15 41.63 67.45
CA LYS A 13 -75.96 42.41 66.19
C LYS A 13 -74.77 43.38 66.30
N ILE A 14 -74.57 44.01 67.46
CA ILE A 14 -73.44 44.93 67.68
C ILE A 14 -72.09 44.13 67.70
N ILE A 15 -72.08 43.03 68.44
CA ILE A 15 -70.87 42.17 68.46
C ILE A 15 -70.52 41.64 67.00
N LEU A 16 -71.54 41.19 66.29
CA LEU A 16 -71.41 40.76 64.93
C LEU A 16 -70.87 41.90 64.01
N GLY A 17 -71.38 43.11 64.17
CA GLY A 17 -70.92 44.29 63.44
C GLY A 17 -69.48 44.63 63.75
N ILE A 18 -69.08 44.58 65.05
CA ILE A 18 -67.65 44.80 65.43
C ILE A 18 -66.74 43.71 64.88
N CYS A 19 -67.17 42.46 64.93
CA CYS A 19 -66.40 41.34 64.36
C CYS A 19 -66.25 41.50 62.87
N ILE A 20 -67.23 41.91 62.16
CA ILE A 20 -67.18 42.17 60.71
C ILE A 20 -66.23 43.36 60.42
N ALA A 21 -66.37 44.47 61.18
CA ALA A 21 -65.47 45.60 61.02
C ALA A 21 -63.97 45.26 61.33
N ALA A 22 -63.75 44.50 62.40
CA ALA A 22 -62.41 43.98 62.71
C ALA A 22 -61.85 43.05 61.63
N ALA A 23 -62.67 42.16 61.07
CA ALA A 23 -62.30 41.31 59.98
C ALA A 23 -61.96 42.12 58.70
N VAL A 24 -62.76 43.13 58.36
CA VAL A 24 -62.51 44.03 57.22
C VAL A 24 -61.20 44.81 57.42
N LEU A 25 -60.97 45.32 58.64
CA LEU A 25 -59.72 46.03 58.95
C LEU A 25 -58.48 45.08 58.91
N ALA A 26 -58.61 43.87 59.38
CA ALA A 26 -57.58 42.88 59.34
C ALA A 26 -57.26 42.48 57.86
N VAL A 27 -58.26 42.30 57.05
CA VAL A 27 -58.12 42.00 55.60
C VAL A 27 -57.52 43.21 54.90
N ALA A 28 -57.99 44.46 55.19
CA ALA A 28 -57.37 45.66 54.60
C ALA A 28 -55.93 45.87 55.03
N GLY A 29 -55.57 45.57 56.30
CA GLY A 29 -54.21 45.62 56.80
C GLY A 29 -53.33 44.59 56.14
N LEU A 30 -53.80 43.38 55.92
CA LEU A 30 -53.11 42.36 55.19
C LEU A 30 -52.84 42.73 53.72
N PHE A 31 -53.85 43.37 53.07
CA PHE A 31 -53.66 43.88 51.72
C PHE A 31 -52.62 44.99 51.63
N VAL A 32 -52.67 45.97 52.57
CA VAL A 32 -51.67 47.04 52.63
C VAL A 32 -50.29 46.46 52.90
N TYR A 33 -50.13 45.52 53.83
CA TYR A 33 -48.89 44.83 54.15
C TYR A 33 -48.35 44.07 52.91
N THR A 34 -49.17 43.28 52.24
CA THR A 34 -48.72 42.55 51.05
C THR A 34 -48.41 43.48 49.88
N TYR A 35 -49.08 44.57 49.72
CA TYR A 35 -48.84 45.62 48.71
C TYR A 35 -47.47 46.31 48.95
N LEU A 36 -47.19 46.67 50.22
CA LEU A 36 -45.94 47.32 50.62
C LEU A 36 -44.74 46.31 50.58
N ALA A 37 -45.01 45.04 50.92
CA ALA A 37 -43.98 44.01 50.87
C ALA A 37 -43.51 43.70 49.44
N ASP A 38 -44.30 44.00 48.41
CA ASP A 38 -43.89 43.87 47.00
C ASP A 38 -43.17 45.15 46.46
N TYR A 39 -42.86 46.12 47.32
CA TYR A 39 -42.15 47.37 46.91
C TYR A 39 -40.69 47.08 46.71
N ASN A 40 -40.10 47.63 45.64
CA ASN A 40 -38.72 47.36 45.20
C ASN A 40 -38.39 45.89 44.90
N THR A 41 -39.41 45.11 44.53
CA THR A 41 -39.25 43.71 44.13
C THR A 41 -39.89 43.42 42.78
N LEU A 42 -39.63 42.28 42.18
CA LEU A 42 -40.28 41.80 40.97
C LEU A 42 -41.78 41.49 41.22
N GLY A 43 -42.24 41.53 42.51
CA GLY A 43 -43.61 41.24 42.92
C GLY A 43 -43.85 39.76 43.13
N ARG A 44 -45.17 39.41 43.22
CA ARG A 44 -45.58 37.99 43.48
C ARG A 44 -45.91 37.25 42.21
N LYS A 45 -45.80 35.89 42.26
CA LYS A 45 -46.21 34.99 41.20
C LYS A 45 -45.51 35.27 39.87
N ILE A 46 -44.22 35.42 39.94
CA ILE A 46 -43.34 35.59 38.76
C ILE A 46 -42.24 34.56 38.75
N SER A 47 -42.06 33.94 37.62
CA SER A 47 -40.89 33.16 37.29
C SER A 47 -40.16 33.72 36.06
N ILE A 48 -38.87 33.55 36.03
CA ILE A 48 -38.02 33.85 34.89
C ILE A 48 -37.41 32.52 34.42
N TRP A 49 -37.66 32.14 33.17
CA TRP A 49 -37.29 30.83 32.62
C TRP A 49 -37.70 29.68 33.57
N GLY A 50 -38.87 29.76 34.22
CA GLY A 50 -39.37 28.77 35.17
C GLY A 50 -38.84 28.90 36.58
N VAL A 51 -37.82 29.67 36.86
CA VAL A 51 -37.28 29.89 38.21
C VAL A 51 -38.16 30.90 38.94
N ASP A 52 -38.73 30.53 40.09
CA ASP A 52 -39.53 31.43 40.94
C ASP A 52 -38.66 32.55 41.53
N VAL A 53 -38.86 33.74 41.06
CA VAL A 53 -38.21 34.98 41.56
C VAL A 53 -39.18 35.90 42.29
N SER A 54 -40.32 35.34 42.79
CA SER A 54 -41.35 36.09 43.50
C SER A 54 -40.75 36.77 44.72
N ARG A 55 -40.99 38.12 44.84
CA ARG A 55 -40.55 38.98 45.94
C ARG A 55 -39.02 39.17 46.04
N LEU A 56 -38.24 38.74 45.08
CA LEU A 56 -36.86 39.10 44.96
C LEU A 56 -36.72 40.44 44.28
N ASP A 57 -35.74 41.24 44.64
CA ASP A 57 -35.30 42.38 43.83
C ASP A 57 -34.55 41.92 42.60
N ALA A 58 -34.25 42.87 41.68
CA ALA A 58 -33.61 42.54 40.41
C ALA A 58 -32.23 41.89 40.63
N LYS A 59 -31.47 42.29 41.64
CA LYS A 59 -30.16 41.73 41.89
C LYS A 59 -30.23 40.31 42.51
N GLN A 60 -31.12 40.14 43.49
CA GLN A 60 -31.35 38.81 44.07
C GLN A 60 -31.90 37.80 43.04
N ALA A 61 -32.70 38.28 42.11
CA ALA A 61 -33.20 37.44 41.01
C ALA A 61 -32.13 37.08 40.01
N GLU A 62 -31.27 38.04 39.66
CA GLU A 62 -30.10 37.83 38.80
C GLU A 62 -29.15 36.78 39.43
N GLU A 63 -28.74 36.98 40.70
CA GLU A 63 -27.88 36.03 41.40
C GLU A 63 -28.47 34.63 41.44
N LYS A 64 -29.79 34.50 41.67
CA LYS A 64 -30.45 33.20 41.69
C LYS A 64 -30.50 32.52 40.31
N ILE A 65 -30.84 33.30 39.29
CA ILE A 65 -30.92 32.79 37.91
C ILE A 65 -29.51 32.40 37.39
N ALA A 66 -28.50 33.25 37.64
CA ALA A 66 -27.11 32.96 37.28
C ALA A 66 -26.59 31.68 37.97
N ALA A 67 -26.93 31.46 39.25
CA ALA A 67 -26.59 30.26 39.98
C ALA A 67 -27.28 29.01 39.40
N GLU A 68 -28.57 29.05 39.11
CA GLU A 68 -29.34 27.94 38.52
C GLU A 68 -28.84 27.60 37.11
N PHE A 69 -28.39 28.60 36.32
CA PHE A 69 -27.75 28.37 35.04
C PHE A 69 -26.40 27.73 35.23
N ALA A 70 -25.54 28.31 36.09
CA ALA A 70 -24.18 27.83 36.35
C ALA A 70 -24.15 26.37 36.86
N ASP A 71 -25.08 26.00 37.71
CA ASP A 71 -25.20 24.67 38.34
C ASP A 71 -25.94 23.65 37.46
N ARG A 72 -26.45 24.07 36.26
CA ARG A 72 -27.16 23.16 35.36
C ARG A 72 -26.23 22.02 34.95
N PRO A 73 -26.62 20.75 35.19
CA PRO A 73 -25.72 19.62 34.95
C PRO A 73 -25.66 19.28 33.47
N VAL A 74 -24.47 18.88 33.02
CA VAL A 74 -24.15 18.35 31.69
C VAL A 74 -23.60 16.92 31.84
N SER A 75 -24.29 15.97 31.24
CA SER A 75 -23.97 14.54 31.29
C SER A 75 -23.50 14.04 29.94
N PHE A 76 -22.29 13.51 29.88
CA PHE A 76 -21.72 12.88 28.70
C PHE A 76 -22.05 11.39 28.74
N GLN A 77 -22.75 10.91 27.72
CA GLN A 77 -23.28 9.54 27.68
C GLN A 77 -22.72 8.75 26.49
N GLU A 78 -22.22 7.57 26.78
CA GLU A 78 -21.75 6.61 25.79
C GLU A 78 -22.49 5.28 25.99
N ASN A 79 -23.16 4.77 24.96
CA ASN A 79 -23.98 3.55 25.03
C ASN A 79 -25.03 3.59 26.17
N ASP A 80 -25.71 4.72 26.34
CA ASP A 80 -26.72 5.00 27.38
C ASP A 80 -26.15 4.94 28.81
N GLN A 81 -24.83 5.05 28.99
CA GLN A 81 -24.19 5.15 30.29
C GLN A 81 -23.45 6.48 30.42
N GLU A 82 -23.56 7.11 31.58
CA GLU A 82 -22.82 8.32 31.89
C GLU A 82 -21.34 7.96 32.06
N VAL A 83 -20.48 8.61 31.27
CA VAL A 83 -19.01 8.45 31.33
C VAL A 83 -18.32 9.63 31.99
N TYR A 84 -18.94 10.80 31.92
CA TYR A 84 -18.47 12.02 32.59
C TYR A 84 -19.66 12.93 32.86
N SER A 85 -19.60 13.68 33.95
CA SER A 85 -20.63 14.66 34.34
C SER A 85 -19.96 15.90 34.88
N THR A 86 -20.49 17.05 34.53
CA THR A 86 -19.99 18.38 34.91
C THR A 86 -21.15 19.37 35.00
N THR A 87 -20.87 20.65 35.15
CA THR A 87 -21.85 21.73 35.12
C THR A 87 -21.54 22.75 34.02
N LEU A 88 -22.51 23.59 33.65
CA LEU A 88 -22.25 24.68 32.68
C LEU A 88 -21.11 25.59 33.16
N LYS A 89 -21.07 25.90 34.46
CA LYS A 89 -20.00 26.70 35.06
C LYS A 89 -18.61 26.05 34.88
N GLU A 90 -18.50 24.76 35.14
CA GLU A 90 -17.24 24.03 34.99
C GLU A 90 -16.81 23.95 33.51
N LEU A 91 -17.76 23.93 32.58
CA LEU A 91 -17.54 24.06 31.14
C LEU A 91 -17.24 25.49 30.67
N GLY A 92 -17.22 26.49 31.58
CA GLY A 92 -16.90 27.87 31.22
C GLY A 92 -18.08 28.71 30.74
N TYR A 93 -19.31 28.19 30.86
CA TYR A 93 -20.52 28.92 30.42
C TYR A 93 -21.12 29.71 31.56
N SER A 94 -21.42 30.98 31.29
CA SER A 94 -22.08 31.90 32.24
C SER A 94 -23.10 32.81 31.53
N LEU A 95 -24.03 33.38 32.30
CA LEU A 95 -24.88 34.45 31.77
C LEU A 95 -24.17 35.78 31.91
N ASN A 96 -24.34 36.69 30.94
CA ASN A 96 -23.84 38.06 31.07
C ASN A 96 -24.64 38.74 32.20
N GLU A 97 -24.04 38.80 33.40
CA GLU A 97 -24.68 39.33 34.62
C GLU A 97 -25.13 40.80 34.50
N GLU A 98 -24.33 41.64 33.84
CA GLU A 98 -24.66 43.05 33.67
C GLU A 98 -25.89 43.25 32.76
N ALA A 99 -25.92 42.50 31.63
CA ALA A 99 -27.04 42.52 30.72
C ALA A 99 -28.34 41.93 31.37
N LEU A 100 -28.20 40.83 32.11
CA LEU A 100 -29.30 40.21 32.81
C LEU A 100 -29.86 41.11 33.89
N LEU A 101 -29.00 41.72 34.76
CA LEU A 101 -29.41 42.63 35.79
C LEU A 101 -30.14 43.87 35.20
N SER A 102 -29.64 44.41 34.09
CA SER A 102 -30.30 45.51 33.37
C SER A 102 -31.70 45.16 32.94
N LYS A 103 -31.90 43.97 32.36
CA LYS A 103 -33.22 43.46 31.95
C LYS A 103 -34.19 43.22 33.13
N LEU A 104 -33.68 42.61 34.19
CA LEU A 104 -34.46 42.39 35.40
C LEU A 104 -34.87 43.68 36.09
N THR A 105 -34.00 44.69 36.08
CA THR A 105 -34.30 46.02 36.61
C THR A 105 -35.39 46.72 35.79
N GLU A 106 -35.39 46.56 34.48
CA GLU A 106 -36.44 47.06 33.59
C GLU A 106 -37.77 46.36 33.87
N ILE A 107 -37.75 45.05 33.99
CA ILE A 107 -38.94 44.24 34.33
C ILE A 107 -39.46 44.64 35.69
N GLN A 108 -38.63 44.78 36.72
CA GLN A 108 -39.02 45.26 38.06
C GLN A 108 -39.76 46.57 38.00
N LYS A 109 -39.16 47.58 37.32
CA LYS A 109 -39.78 48.92 37.17
C LYS A 109 -41.11 48.85 36.47
N GLN A 110 -41.23 48.12 35.38
CA GLN A 110 -42.54 47.96 34.66
C GLN A 110 -43.58 47.31 35.54
N ARG A 111 -43.23 46.33 36.37
CA ARG A 111 -44.12 45.67 37.29
C ARG A 111 -44.50 46.54 38.49
N GLU A 112 -43.61 47.40 38.98
CA GLU A 112 -43.88 48.37 40.01
C GLU A 112 -44.92 49.39 39.56
N GLU A 113 -44.84 49.86 38.33
CA GLU A 113 -45.80 50.80 37.74
C GLU A 113 -47.21 50.16 37.55
N ARG A 114 -47.30 48.84 37.39
CA ARG A 114 -48.52 48.10 37.08
C ARG A 114 -48.95 47.14 38.20
N ARG A 115 -48.62 47.42 39.46
CA ARG A 115 -48.89 46.56 40.58
C ARG A 115 -50.38 46.14 40.68
N LYS A 116 -50.58 44.86 40.89
CA LYS A 116 -51.90 44.26 41.05
C LYS A 116 -52.05 43.60 42.41
N LEU A 117 -53.23 43.84 43.09
CA LEU A 117 -53.54 43.18 44.35
C LEU A 117 -53.66 41.65 44.24
N PHE A 118 -54.08 41.17 43.07
CA PHE A 118 -54.16 39.75 42.76
C PHE A 118 -53.46 39.45 41.46
N PRO A 119 -52.12 39.32 41.47
CA PRO A 119 -51.41 38.97 40.28
C PRO A 119 -51.71 37.56 39.85
N LYS A 120 -51.79 37.31 38.57
CA LYS A 120 -51.72 35.97 37.96
C LYS A 120 -50.30 35.48 37.90
N GLU A 121 -50.12 34.18 37.80
CA GLU A 121 -48.83 33.57 37.52
C GLU A 121 -48.36 34.06 36.15
N GLU A 122 -47.07 34.39 36.07
CA GLU A 122 -46.42 34.90 34.87
C GLU A 122 -45.02 34.33 34.80
N ASN A 123 -44.68 33.66 33.68
CA ASN A 123 -43.34 33.27 33.35
C ASN A 123 -42.80 34.21 32.26
N ILE A 124 -41.67 34.82 32.47
CA ILE A 124 -41.01 35.73 31.52
C ILE A 124 -39.73 35.10 31.08
N GLU A 125 -39.46 35.14 29.78
CA GLU A 125 -38.23 34.64 29.15
C GLU A 125 -37.55 35.80 28.41
N PRO A 126 -36.76 36.64 29.15
CA PRO A 126 -36.10 37.75 28.53
C PRO A 126 -34.93 37.23 27.66
N GLU A 127 -34.59 37.99 26.62
CA GLU A 127 -33.36 37.74 25.88
C GLU A 127 -32.16 37.90 26.81
N CYS A 128 -31.26 36.92 26.83
CA CYS A 128 -30.04 36.93 27.62
C CYS A 128 -28.84 36.57 26.75
N GLN A 129 -27.68 37.11 27.09
CA GLN A 129 -26.43 36.75 26.45
C GLN A 129 -25.73 35.72 27.31
N ILE A 130 -25.26 34.66 26.66
CA ILE A 130 -24.39 33.61 27.24
C ILE A 130 -22.95 33.99 26.91
N GLU A 131 -22.11 33.88 27.88
CA GLU A 131 -20.63 34.05 27.76
C GLU A 131 -19.99 32.70 27.90
N GLU A 132 -18.92 32.52 27.15
CA GLU A 132 -18.15 31.29 27.10
C GLU A 132 -16.68 31.58 27.35
N ASP A 133 -16.04 30.80 28.21
CA ASP A 133 -14.59 30.78 28.43
C ASP A 133 -14.01 29.53 27.75
N GLU A 134 -13.51 29.72 26.52
CA GLU A 134 -12.95 28.65 25.68
C GLU A 134 -11.78 27.90 26.37
N GLU A 135 -11.00 28.60 27.22
CA GLU A 135 -9.86 27.97 27.91
C GLU A 135 -10.34 27.05 29.05
N GLN A 136 -11.37 27.47 29.77
CA GLN A 136 -12.00 26.68 30.80
C GLN A 136 -12.74 25.47 30.20
N GLU A 137 -13.42 25.64 29.08
CA GLU A 137 -14.08 24.56 28.34
C GLU A 137 -13.05 23.49 27.94
N LYS A 138 -11.95 23.86 27.34
CA LYS A 138 -10.86 22.93 26.96
C LYS A 138 -10.28 22.17 28.16
N GLN A 139 -10.19 22.82 29.31
CA GLN A 139 -9.75 22.13 30.55
C GLN A 139 -10.80 21.14 31.05
N ALA A 140 -12.07 21.48 30.99
CA ALA A 140 -13.16 20.59 31.40
C ALA A 140 -13.31 19.39 30.44
N LEU A 141 -13.04 19.60 29.15
CA LEU A 141 -13.06 18.56 28.11
C LEU A 141 -11.73 17.79 28.01
N ASP A 142 -10.84 17.86 29.02
CA ASP A 142 -9.65 17.03 29.06
C ASP A 142 -10.01 15.56 28.91
N LEU A 143 -9.38 14.90 27.95
CA LEU A 143 -9.71 13.52 27.57
C LEU A 143 -9.52 12.52 28.70
N SER A 144 -8.71 12.82 29.70
CA SER A 144 -8.54 11.98 30.90
C SER A 144 -9.85 11.75 31.66
N ASN A 145 -10.81 12.69 31.56
CA ASN A 145 -12.12 12.55 32.15
C ASN A 145 -13.02 11.50 31.45
N PHE A 146 -12.63 11.04 30.26
CA PHE A 146 -13.43 10.18 29.39
C PHE A 146 -12.92 8.73 29.31
N GLY A 147 -12.10 8.25 30.26
CA GLY A 147 -11.67 6.86 30.34
C GLY A 147 -10.74 6.43 29.21
N MET A 148 -9.69 7.18 28.93
CA MET A 148 -8.77 6.97 27.82
C MET A 148 -8.03 5.63 27.85
N GLU A 149 -7.79 5.06 29.03
CA GLU A 149 -7.01 3.82 29.18
C GLU A 149 -7.69 2.60 28.51
N ASP A 150 -9.01 2.61 28.40
CA ASP A 150 -9.79 1.50 27.83
C ASP A 150 -10.17 1.73 26.36
N ARG A 151 -9.81 2.88 25.79
CA ARG A 151 -10.17 3.23 24.41
C ARG A 151 -9.24 2.59 23.41
N LYS A 152 -9.79 2.20 22.27
CA LYS A 152 -9.07 1.54 21.17
C LYS A 152 -8.88 2.51 20.02
N ALA A 153 -7.66 2.52 19.48
CA ALA A 153 -7.37 3.25 18.24
C ALA A 153 -8.16 2.68 17.06
N SER A 154 -8.52 3.54 16.15
CA SER A 154 -9.05 3.12 14.85
C SER A 154 -7.98 2.40 14.03
N VAL A 155 -8.37 1.41 13.28
CA VAL A 155 -7.50 0.63 12.39
C VAL A 155 -7.83 0.96 10.95
N ASP A 156 -6.81 1.30 10.17
CA ASP A 156 -6.94 1.60 8.76
C ASP A 156 -7.17 0.36 7.91
N ALA A 157 -7.84 0.56 6.78
CA ALA A 157 -7.90 -0.47 5.75
C ALA A 157 -6.51 -0.68 5.13
N ALA A 158 -6.15 -1.94 4.88
CA ALA A 158 -4.87 -2.29 4.28
C ALA A 158 -4.97 -3.52 3.38
N ILE A 159 -4.06 -3.61 2.41
CA ILE A 159 -3.83 -4.84 1.66
C ILE A 159 -2.66 -5.56 2.32
N GLN A 160 -2.82 -6.86 2.57
CA GLN A 160 -1.74 -7.68 3.11
C GLN A 160 -1.70 -9.06 2.46
N TYR A 161 -0.51 -9.65 2.45
CA TYR A 161 -0.34 -11.04 2.04
C TYR A 161 -0.61 -11.98 3.22
N ASP A 162 -1.64 -12.82 3.08
CA ASP A 162 -1.99 -13.87 4.03
C ASP A 162 -1.11 -15.09 3.76
N LYS A 163 -0.17 -15.37 4.68
CA LYS A 163 0.81 -16.46 4.53
C LYS A 163 0.17 -17.85 4.63
N GLU A 164 -0.96 -17.98 5.34
CA GLU A 164 -1.66 -19.26 5.50
C GLU A 164 -2.46 -19.61 4.24
N LYS A 165 -3.22 -18.63 3.73
CA LYS A 165 -3.99 -18.77 2.50
C LYS A 165 -3.13 -18.65 1.25
N LYS A 166 -1.92 -18.10 1.40
CA LYS A 166 -0.98 -17.79 0.32
C LYS A 166 -1.61 -16.87 -0.75
N GLU A 167 -2.35 -15.85 -0.33
CA GLU A 167 -3.02 -14.90 -1.20
C GLU A 167 -3.02 -13.50 -0.60
N PHE A 168 -3.23 -12.48 -1.43
CA PHE A 168 -3.46 -11.12 -0.96
C PHE A 168 -4.90 -10.96 -0.50
N THR A 169 -5.06 -10.34 0.67
CA THR A 169 -6.36 -10.09 1.28
C THR A 169 -6.53 -8.62 1.62
N LEU A 170 -7.78 -8.18 1.66
CA LEU A 170 -8.15 -6.83 2.08
C LEU A 170 -8.54 -6.85 3.56
N VAL A 171 -7.76 -6.20 4.40
CA VAL A 171 -8.12 -5.89 5.78
C VAL A 171 -9.04 -4.68 5.77
N LYS A 172 -10.23 -4.83 6.34
CA LYS A 172 -11.18 -3.72 6.45
C LYS A 172 -10.80 -2.82 7.61
N GLN A 173 -11.07 -1.52 7.45
CA GLN A 173 -10.95 -0.57 8.54
C GLN A 173 -11.87 -0.95 9.71
N VAL A 174 -11.43 -0.64 10.92
CA VAL A 174 -12.21 -0.79 12.14
C VAL A 174 -12.28 0.55 12.85
N GLN A 175 -13.49 1.01 13.15
CA GLN A 175 -13.71 2.20 13.95
C GLN A 175 -13.29 1.90 15.40
N GLY A 176 -12.36 2.69 15.91
CA GLY A 176 -11.97 2.68 17.32
C GLY A 176 -12.92 3.52 18.18
N THR A 177 -12.54 3.70 19.43
CA THR A 177 -13.27 4.48 20.44
C THR A 177 -12.43 5.63 21.01
N GLU A 178 -11.23 5.90 20.45
CA GLU A 178 -10.47 7.11 20.81
C GLU A 178 -11.28 8.34 20.46
N ILE A 179 -11.34 9.30 21.39
CA ILE A 179 -12.07 10.55 21.20
C ILE A 179 -11.17 11.53 20.44
N ASP A 180 -11.74 12.18 19.46
CA ASP A 180 -11.17 13.29 18.72
C ASP A 180 -11.56 14.58 19.47
N PRO A 181 -10.61 15.37 20.02
CA PRO A 181 -10.91 16.54 20.81
C PRO A 181 -11.76 17.59 20.07
N ASP A 182 -11.43 17.84 18.80
CA ASP A 182 -12.12 18.86 18.01
C ASP A 182 -13.57 18.45 17.71
N LYS A 183 -13.82 17.14 17.52
CA LYS A 183 -15.18 16.63 17.35
C LYS A 183 -15.95 16.59 18.66
N LEU A 184 -15.27 16.38 19.79
CA LEU A 184 -15.90 16.46 21.10
C LEU A 184 -16.37 17.88 21.38
N GLU A 185 -15.51 18.89 21.24
CA GLU A 185 -15.84 20.31 21.38
C GLU A 185 -17.04 20.69 20.48
N THR A 186 -16.95 20.41 19.18
CA THR A 186 -18.07 20.66 18.24
C THR A 186 -19.38 19.98 18.67
N THR A 187 -19.29 18.78 19.26
CA THR A 187 -20.47 18.05 19.71
C THR A 187 -21.05 18.67 20.96
N VAL A 188 -20.21 19.16 21.88
CA VAL A 188 -20.64 19.91 23.08
C VAL A 188 -21.39 21.15 22.64
N ASP A 189 -20.77 22.03 21.85
CA ASP A 189 -21.38 23.26 21.35
C ASP A 189 -22.73 23.02 20.70
N THR A 190 -22.80 22.01 19.84
CA THR A 190 -24.03 21.68 19.13
C THR A 190 -25.17 21.27 20.10
N ASN A 191 -24.84 20.48 21.12
CA ASN A 191 -25.83 20.00 22.07
C ASN A 191 -26.20 21.07 23.09
N LEU A 192 -25.26 21.91 23.55
CA LEU A 192 -25.53 23.03 24.44
C LEU A 192 -26.40 24.08 23.73
N ASN A 193 -26.06 24.49 22.53
CA ASN A 193 -26.86 25.45 21.76
C ASN A 193 -28.28 24.93 21.53
N ALA A 194 -28.44 23.67 21.15
CA ALA A 194 -29.77 23.06 21.01
C ALA A 194 -30.56 23.01 22.33
N ALA A 195 -29.87 22.80 23.45
CA ALA A 195 -30.50 22.86 24.77
C ALA A 195 -30.93 24.28 25.14
N PHE A 196 -30.08 25.28 24.89
CA PHE A 196 -30.36 26.70 25.14
C PHE A 196 -31.50 27.21 24.27
N ASP A 197 -31.57 26.77 23.00
CA ASP A 197 -32.69 27.10 22.10
C ASP A 197 -34.02 26.52 22.59
N THR A 198 -33.98 25.41 23.32
CA THR A 198 -35.19 24.78 23.86
C THR A 198 -35.59 25.38 25.21
N ALA A 199 -34.64 25.49 26.13
CA ALA A 199 -34.83 26.10 27.44
C ALA A 199 -33.48 26.51 28.01
N LEU A 200 -33.34 27.80 28.41
CA LEU A 200 -32.10 28.32 28.98
C LEU A 200 -31.76 27.65 30.32
N LEU A 201 -32.80 27.43 31.15
CA LEU A 201 -32.71 26.74 32.43
C LEU A 201 -33.60 25.46 32.37
N GLY A 202 -33.30 24.49 33.19
CA GLY A 202 -34.10 23.27 33.22
C GLY A 202 -33.28 22.02 33.56
N ASP A 203 -33.70 20.88 32.97
CA ASP A 203 -33.14 19.56 33.25
C ASP A 203 -31.68 19.43 32.74
N ILE A 204 -31.08 18.29 33.08
CA ILE A 204 -29.76 17.89 32.66
C ILE A 204 -29.63 17.93 31.14
N ILE A 205 -28.49 18.48 30.64
CA ILE A 205 -28.13 18.46 29.23
C ILE A 205 -27.36 17.19 28.96
N THR A 206 -27.76 16.43 27.95
CA THR A 206 -27.11 15.20 27.56
C THR A 206 -26.27 15.41 26.29
N VAL A 207 -24.98 15.12 26.36
CA VAL A 207 -24.03 15.14 25.24
C VAL A 207 -23.68 13.71 24.85
N PRO A 208 -24.02 13.24 23.65
CA PRO A 208 -23.76 11.87 23.24
C PRO A 208 -22.30 11.67 22.79
N ILE A 209 -21.60 10.71 23.38
CA ILE A 209 -20.30 10.21 22.93
C ILE A 209 -20.56 8.98 22.05
N ASN A 210 -20.27 9.10 20.78
CA ASN A 210 -20.52 8.04 19.80
C ASN A 210 -19.56 8.14 18.61
N LYS A 211 -19.76 7.34 17.56
CA LYS A 211 -18.90 7.30 16.38
C LYS A 211 -18.60 8.66 15.72
N HIS A 212 -19.42 9.67 15.94
CA HIS A 212 -19.20 11.02 15.38
C HIS A 212 -18.13 11.80 16.15
N VAL A 213 -17.89 11.42 17.40
CA VAL A 213 -16.87 12.00 18.28
C VAL A 213 -15.53 11.24 18.18
N TYR A 214 -15.56 10.00 17.70
CA TYR A 214 -14.34 9.19 17.64
C TYR A 214 -13.39 9.58 16.51
N VAL A 215 -12.09 9.31 16.71
CA VAL A 215 -11.08 9.38 15.67
C VAL A 215 -11.44 8.37 14.57
N SER A 216 -11.70 8.86 13.39
CA SER A 216 -12.03 7.99 12.25
C SER A 216 -10.79 7.32 11.69
N PRO A 217 -10.88 6.10 11.12
CA PRO A 217 -9.80 5.53 10.34
C PRO A 217 -9.37 6.50 9.22
N ALA A 218 -8.06 6.69 9.04
CA ALA A 218 -7.52 7.57 8.01
C ALA A 218 -7.71 6.97 6.60
N VAL A 219 -7.64 5.62 6.51
CA VAL A 219 -7.82 4.89 5.26
C VAL A 219 -9.04 3.98 5.36
N THR A 220 -9.95 4.12 4.41
CA THR A 220 -11.13 3.26 4.27
C THR A 220 -11.02 2.39 3.02
N VAL A 221 -11.74 1.27 2.97
CA VAL A 221 -11.78 0.39 1.79
C VAL A 221 -12.30 1.15 0.57
N THR A 222 -11.46 1.18 -0.49
CA THR A 222 -11.81 1.75 -1.79
C THR A 222 -11.97 0.67 -2.86
N GLU A 223 -12.60 1.01 -4.00
CA GLU A 223 -12.65 0.11 -5.16
C GLU A 223 -11.26 -0.15 -5.74
N ASP A 224 -10.36 0.85 -5.69
CA ASP A 224 -8.98 0.68 -6.15
C ASP A 224 -8.23 -0.38 -5.32
N MET A 225 -8.43 -0.42 -4.01
CA MET A 225 -7.84 -1.47 -3.16
C MET A 225 -8.38 -2.86 -3.53
N LYS A 226 -9.67 -2.99 -3.80
CA LYS A 226 -10.27 -4.26 -4.23
C LYS A 226 -9.73 -4.72 -5.58
N ASN A 227 -9.62 -3.81 -6.53
CA ASN A 227 -9.03 -4.06 -7.84
C ASN A 227 -7.57 -4.49 -7.70
N LYS A 228 -6.79 -3.79 -6.89
CA LYS A 228 -5.38 -4.12 -6.63
C LYS A 228 -5.20 -5.51 -6.02
N VAL A 229 -6.04 -5.90 -5.06
CA VAL A 229 -6.04 -7.27 -4.51
C VAL A 229 -6.33 -8.30 -5.60
N THR A 230 -7.30 -8.03 -6.45
CA THR A 230 -7.67 -8.92 -7.56
C THR A 230 -6.51 -9.06 -8.55
N ASP A 231 -5.85 -7.96 -8.90
CA ASP A 231 -4.72 -7.93 -9.82
C ASP A 231 -3.50 -8.67 -9.24
N LEU A 232 -3.16 -8.42 -7.98
CA LEU A 232 -2.07 -9.11 -7.28
C LEU A 232 -2.30 -10.62 -7.22
N ASN A 233 -3.51 -11.06 -6.90
CA ASN A 233 -3.85 -12.47 -6.87
C ASN A 233 -3.87 -13.10 -8.28
N SER A 234 -4.27 -12.34 -9.29
CA SER A 234 -4.18 -12.77 -10.68
C SER A 234 -2.72 -12.97 -11.13
N GLN A 235 -1.83 -12.02 -10.79
CA GLN A 235 -0.39 -12.13 -11.05
C GLN A 235 0.22 -13.32 -10.30
N LEU A 236 -0.09 -13.47 -9.03
CA LEU A 236 0.35 -14.58 -8.19
C LEU A 236 -0.05 -15.93 -8.77
N LYS A 237 -1.28 -16.04 -9.26
CA LYS A 237 -1.77 -17.24 -9.94
C LYS A 237 -1.01 -17.53 -11.23
N LYS A 238 -0.72 -16.50 -12.03
CA LYS A 238 0.08 -16.63 -13.27
C LYS A 238 1.46 -17.20 -12.96
N TYR A 239 2.19 -16.61 -12.03
CA TYR A 239 3.51 -17.11 -11.65
C TYR A 239 3.48 -18.56 -11.18
N ARG A 240 2.52 -18.93 -10.35
CA ARG A 240 2.35 -20.30 -9.84
C ARG A 240 1.94 -21.34 -10.88
N SER A 241 1.38 -20.90 -12.00
CA SER A 241 1.00 -21.79 -13.11
C SER A 241 2.02 -21.80 -14.24
N SER A 242 3.05 -20.95 -14.19
CA SER A 242 4.09 -20.88 -15.20
C SER A 242 5.06 -22.05 -15.09
N THR A 243 5.48 -22.56 -16.25
CA THR A 243 6.59 -23.50 -16.39
C THR A 243 7.36 -23.15 -17.66
N VAL A 244 8.68 -23.36 -17.68
CA VAL A 244 9.48 -23.15 -18.88
C VAL A 244 10.28 -24.40 -19.17
N THR A 245 10.06 -25.00 -20.35
CA THR A 245 10.84 -26.12 -20.86
C THR A 245 11.86 -25.61 -21.86
N TYR A 246 13.11 -25.63 -21.47
CA TYR A 246 14.25 -25.27 -22.33
C TYR A 246 14.62 -26.45 -23.21
N ILE A 247 14.81 -26.20 -24.52
CA ILE A 247 15.19 -27.20 -25.50
C ILE A 247 16.68 -27.04 -25.84
N PHE A 248 17.43 -28.15 -25.78
CA PHE A 248 18.83 -28.26 -26.15
C PHE A 248 19.04 -29.43 -27.15
N GLY A 249 18.37 -29.34 -28.28
CA GLY A 249 18.26 -30.46 -29.24
C GLY A 249 17.27 -31.52 -28.73
N SER A 250 17.73 -32.75 -28.49
CA SER A 250 16.90 -33.80 -27.90
C SER A 250 16.84 -33.76 -26.37
N GLU A 251 17.72 -33.01 -25.72
CA GLU A 251 17.69 -32.79 -24.27
C GLU A 251 16.80 -31.61 -23.89
N THR A 252 16.20 -31.69 -22.72
CA THR A 252 15.40 -30.61 -22.16
C THR A 252 15.76 -30.32 -20.70
N ALA A 253 15.57 -29.08 -20.28
CA ALA A 253 15.61 -28.69 -18.87
C ALA A 253 14.31 -27.99 -18.52
N VAL A 254 13.68 -28.38 -17.41
CA VAL A 254 12.37 -27.84 -17.00
C VAL A 254 12.57 -26.94 -15.79
N LEU A 255 12.13 -25.69 -15.92
CA LEU A 255 11.90 -24.80 -14.81
C LEU A 255 10.45 -24.98 -14.39
N ASP A 256 10.24 -25.63 -13.26
CA ASP A 256 8.92 -25.97 -12.76
C ASP A 256 8.27 -24.83 -11.94
N SER A 257 6.98 -24.97 -11.69
CA SER A 257 6.19 -24.01 -10.95
C SER A 257 6.58 -23.89 -9.46
N ASP A 258 7.14 -24.92 -8.88
CA ASP A 258 7.57 -24.92 -7.48
C ASP A 258 8.83 -24.06 -7.31
N THR A 259 9.79 -24.20 -8.22
CA THR A 259 10.97 -23.33 -8.29
C THR A 259 10.57 -21.88 -8.50
N ILE A 260 9.69 -21.59 -9.47
CA ILE A 260 9.20 -20.24 -9.75
C ILE A 260 8.49 -19.67 -8.51
N THR A 261 7.66 -20.47 -7.83
CA THR A 261 6.94 -20.05 -6.62
C THR A 261 7.92 -19.72 -5.48
N SER A 262 9.05 -20.41 -5.38
CA SER A 262 10.07 -20.13 -4.37
C SER A 262 10.75 -18.75 -4.55
N TRP A 263 10.71 -18.20 -5.74
CA TRP A 263 11.24 -16.86 -6.06
C TRP A 263 10.29 -15.71 -5.76
N LEU A 264 9.02 -16.01 -5.40
CA LEU A 264 8.02 -14.99 -5.13
C LEU A 264 8.25 -14.33 -3.75
N LYS A 265 8.33 -13.01 -3.75
CA LYS A 265 8.37 -12.17 -2.55
C LYS A 265 7.06 -11.38 -2.48
N ALA A 266 6.22 -11.73 -1.49
CA ALA A 266 4.93 -11.08 -1.25
C ALA A 266 4.92 -10.47 0.14
N GLU A 267 4.79 -9.14 0.22
CA GLU A 267 4.78 -8.39 1.47
C GLU A 267 3.91 -7.14 1.34
N GLY A 268 3.07 -6.90 2.37
CA GLY A 268 2.13 -5.78 2.33
C GLY A 268 1.27 -5.85 1.08
N GLU A 269 1.38 -4.86 0.23
CA GLU A 269 0.66 -4.74 -1.04
C GLU A 269 1.56 -4.92 -2.28
N THR A 270 2.71 -5.58 -2.11
CA THR A 270 3.69 -5.79 -3.18
C THR A 270 3.90 -7.27 -3.49
N LEU A 271 4.08 -7.56 -4.78
CA LEU A 271 4.46 -8.87 -5.30
C LEU A 271 5.66 -8.68 -6.23
N THR A 272 6.78 -9.27 -5.89
CA THR A 272 8.02 -9.23 -6.69
C THR A 272 8.61 -10.61 -6.85
N LEU A 273 9.53 -10.75 -7.82
CA LEU A 273 10.34 -11.94 -8.00
C LEU A 273 11.75 -11.68 -7.44
N ASP A 274 12.37 -12.71 -6.90
CA ASP A 274 13.75 -12.69 -6.47
C ASP A 274 14.70 -12.69 -7.69
N GLU A 275 15.20 -11.51 -8.03
CA GLU A 275 16.09 -11.31 -9.19
C GLU A 275 17.37 -12.13 -9.08
N GLU A 276 17.96 -12.20 -7.89
CA GLU A 276 19.22 -12.93 -7.67
C GLU A 276 19.01 -14.43 -7.83
N ALA A 277 17.89 -14.96 -7.36
CA ALA A 277 17.55 -16.36 -7.53
C ALA A 277 17.31 -16.72 -9.00
N ILE A 278 16.66 -15.85 -9.77
CA ILE A 278 16.45 -16.02 -11.21
C ILE A 278 17.80 -16.01 -11.95
N LYS A 279 18.66 -15.03 -11.67
CA LYS A 279 19.99 -14.93 -12.28
C LYS A 279 20.86 -16.13 -11.93
N ALA A 280 20.80 -16.62 -10.69
CA ALA A 280 21.51 -17.82 -10.26
C ALA A 280 21.06 -19.04 -11.08
N TYR A 281 19.76 -19.24 -11.25
CA TYR A 281 19.23 -20.31 -12.08
C TYR A 281 19.71 -20.23 -13.55
N ILE A 282 19.66 -19.03 -14.15
CA ILE A 282 20.13 -18.85 -15.52
C ILE A 282 21.63 -19.12 -15.62
N SER A 283 22.42 -18.73 -14.61
CA SER A 283 23.85 -19.01 -14.54
C SER A 283 24.13 -20.53 -14.46
N GLU A 284 23.37 -21.26 -13.64
CA GLU A 284 23.47 -22.73 -13.58
C GLU A 284 23.11 -23.37 -14.92
N LEU A 285 22.06 -22.90 -15.58
CA LEU A 285 21.65 -23.36 -16.90
C LEU A 285 22.78 -23.10 -17.93
N ALA A 286 23.37 -21.88 -17.89
CA ALA A 286 24.50 -21.52 -18.74
C ALA A 286 25.75 -22.38 -18.48
N ASN A 287 26.08 -22.60 -17.22
CA ASN A 287 27.24 -23.43 -16.84
C ASN A 287 27.08 -24.89 -17.32
N LYS A 288 25.84 -25.39 -17.30
CA LYS A 288 25.58 -26.77 -17.76
C LYS A 288 25.57 -26.91 -19.28
N TYR A 289 25.04 -25.92 -20.02
CA TYR A 289 24.73 -26.07 -21.44
C TYR A 289 25.55 -25.19 -22.38
N ASN A 290 26.38 -24.28 -21.89
CA ASN A 290 27.34 -23.59 -22.74
C ASN A 290 28.42 -24.54 -23.18
N THR A 291 28.84 -24.43 -24.47
CA THR A 291 29.85 -25.28 -25.06
C THR A 291 31.01 -24.50 -25.69
N ILE A 292 30.77 -23.24 -26.07
CA ILE A 292 31.81 -22.34 -26.56
C ILE A 292 32.80 -21.98 -25.41
N TYR A 293 34.08 -21.94 -25.69
CA TYR A 293 35.18 -21.69 -24.73
C TYR A 293 35.32 -22.73 -23.62
N VAL A 294 34.59 -23.85 -23.73
CA VAL A 294 34.69 -24.95 -22.79
C VAL A 294 35.58 -26.05 -23.41
N PRO A 295 36.60 -26.52 -22.74
CA PRO A 295 37.39 -27.66 -23.20
C PRO A 295 36.51 -28.87 -23.46
N ARG A 296 36.75 -29.58 -24.57
CA ARG A 296 35.98 -30.77 -24.93
C ARG A 296 36.85 -31.98 -25.20
N THR A 297 36.39 -33.14 -24.82
CA THR A 297 36.96 -34.40 -25.28
C THR A 297 36.36 -34.76 -26.63
N PHE A 298 37.17 -34.99 -27.62
CA PHE A 298 36.77 -35.35 -28.97
C PHE A 298 37.37 -36.69 -29.34
N HIS A 299 36.51 -37.64 -29.75
CA HIS A 299 36.93 -38.94 -30.26
C HIS A 299 37.24 -38.80 -31.74
N THR A 300 38.54 -38.97 -32.09
CA THR A 300 39.03 -38.77 -33.44
C THR A 300 38.73 -39.93 -34.36
N SER A 301 38.71 -39.68 -35.69
CA SER A 301 38.61 -40.73 -36.70
C SER A 301 39.75 -41.75 -36.67
N ALA A 302 40.87 -41.42 -36.02
CA ALA A 302 42.00 -42.32 -35.76
C ALA A 302 41.76 -43.28 -34.55
N GLY A 303 40.63 -43.13 -33.85
CA GLY A 303 40.27 -43.97 -32.70
C GLY A 303 40.93 -43.56 -31.38
N THR A 304 41.33 -42.31 -31.24
CA THR A 304 41.94 -41.75 -30.02
C THR A 304 41.18 -40.57 -29.51
N ASP A 305 41.12 -40.40 -28.19
CA ASP A 305 40.53 -39.22 -27.57
C ASP A 305 41.56 -38.10 -27.47
N VAL A 306 41.13 -36.88 -27.82
CA VAL A 306 41.92 -35.66 -27.69
C VAL A 306 41.11 -34.59 -26.95
N THR A 307 41.81 -33.79 -26.13
CA THR A 307 41.16 -32.62 -25.52
C THR A 307 41.38 -31.43 -26.45
N ILE A 308 40.26 -30.82 -26.88
CA ILE A 308 40.27 -29.58 -27.66
C ILE A 308 40.05 -28.43 -26.69
N GLU A 309 41.05 -27.58 -26.57
CA GLU A 309 41.03 -26.34 -25.76
C GLU A 309 40.87 -25.11 -26.67
N GLY A 310 40.39 -23.98 -26.12
CA GLY A 310 40.35 -22.70 -26.81
C GLY A 310 39.41 -22.68 -28.02
N ASN A 311 38.33 -23.45 -27.97
CA ASN A 311 37.38 -23.50 -29.07
C ASN A 311 36.45 -22.26 -29.08
N GLU A 312 36.20 -21.70 -30.27
CA GLU A 312 35.29 -20.56 -30.50
C GLU A 312 34.00 -21.00 -31.23
N TYR A 313 33.76 -22.31 -31.32
CA TYR A 313 32.49 -22.88 -31.83
C TYR A 313 31.67 -23.41 -30.69
N GLY A 314 30.36 -23.18 -30.79
CA GLY A 314 29.42 -23.73 -29.85
C GLY A 314 28.28 -22.77 -29.50
N TYR A 315 27.70 -23.02 -28.37
CA TYR A 315 26.52 -22.28 -27.87
C TYR A 315 26.92 -21.51 -26.61
N ARG A 316 26.40 -20.29 -26.51
CA ARG A 316 26.49 -19.45 -25.31
C ARG A 316 25.16 -18.77 -25.04
N ILE A 317 24.61 -19.05 -23.91
CA ILE A 317 23.40 -18.38 -23.42
C ILE A 317 23.72 -16.91 -23.15
N ASP A 318 22.89 -16.01 -23.65
CA ASP A 318 22.86 -14.60 -23.28
C ASP A 318 22.09 -14.50 -21.96
N GLN A 319 22.80 -14.39 -20.85
CA GLN A 319 22.17 -14.42 -19.53
C GLN A 319 21.26 -13.22 -19.29
N ASP A 320 21.60 -12.04 -19.77
CA ASP A 320 20.78 -10.83 -19.64
C ASP A 320 19.55 -10.91 -20.56
N GLY A 321 19.74 -11.32 -21.81
CA GLY A 321 18.63 -11.55 -22.74
C GLY A 321 17.69 -12.65 -22.26
N GLU A 322 18.24 -13.72 -21.67
CA GLU A 322 17.43 -14.81 -21.10
C GLU A 322 16.65 -14.36 -19.87
N TYR A 323 17.27 -13.55 -19.00
CA TYR A 323 16.56 -12.97 -17.84
C TYR A 323 15.35 -12.14 -18.29
N ALA A 324 15.51 -11.26 -19.27
CA ALA A 324 14.43 -10.45 -19.79
C ALA A 324 13.31 -11.30 -20.41
N GLN A 325 13.67 -12.31 -21.22
CA GLN A 325 12.71 -13.21 -21.85
C GLN A 325 11.96 -14.08 -20.82
N LEU A 326 12.68 -14.58 -19.81
CA LEU A 326 12.09 -15.39 -18.75
C LEU A 326 11.04 -14.60 -17.96
N LEU A 327 11.30 -13.33 -17.65
CA LEU A 327 10.30 -12.48 -16.99
C LEU A 327 9.01 -12.34 -17.82
N GLU A 328 9.12 -12.23 -19.16
CA GLU A 328 7.96 -12.18 -20.04
C GLU A 328 7.20 -13.53 -20.06
N ASP A 329 7.92 -14.63 -20.11
CA ASP A 329 7.32 -15.97 -20.05
C ASP A 329 6.53 -16.17 -18.74
N LEU A 330 7.11 -15.75 -17.59
CA LEU A 330 6.47 -15.89 -16.28
C LEU A 330 5.20 -15.02 -16.17
N LYS A 331 5.20 -13.82 -16.77
CA LYS A 331 4.01 -12.94 -16.81
C LYS A 331 2.86 -13.53 -17.61
N SER A 332 3.15 -14.41 -18.58
CA SER A 332 2.11 -15.05 -19.39
C SER A 332 1.21 -15.98 -18.58
N GLY A 333 1.75 -16.64 -17.56
CA GLY A 333 1.03 -17.60 -16.73
C GLY A 333 0.76 -18.94 -17.42
N THR A 334 1.55 -19.28 -18.44
CA THR A 334 1.37 -20.48 -19.26
C THR A 334 2.63 -21.34 -19.29
N ALA A 335 2.48 -22.60 -19.72
CA ALA A 335 3.63 -23.44 -20.03
C ALA A 335 4.28 -22.97 -21.34
N VAL A 336 5.58 -22.65 -21.31
CA VAL A 336 6.36 -22.22 -22.45
C VAL A 336 7.40 -23.30 -22.78
N THR A 337 7.60 -23.58 -24.07
CA THR A 337 8.63 -24.49 -24.54
C THR A 337 9.45 -23.78 -25.61
N ARG A 338 10.75 -23.56 -25.38
CA ARG A 338 11.63 -22.83 -26.30
C ARG A 338 13.10 -23.14 -26.08
N GLU A 339 13.96 -22.77 -27.02
CA GLU A 339 15.38 -22.64 -26.76
C GLU A 339 15.65 -21.42 -25.83
N PRO A 340 16.75 -21.42 -25.06
CA PRO A 340 17.19 -20.21 -24.38
C PRO A 340 17.64 -19.13 -25.37
N VAL A 341 17.70 -17.89 -24.90
CA VAL A 341 18.29 -16.78 -25.68
C VAL A 341 19.80 -16.99 -25.76
N TYR A 342 20.34 -17.01 -26.98
CA TYR A 342 21.77 -17.24 -27.21
C TYR A 342 22.50 -15.97 -27.66
N SER A 343 23.64 -15.67 -27.08
CA SER A 343 24.63 -14.70 -27.61
C SER A 343 25.47 -15.30 -28.69
N LYS A 344 25.68 -16.63 -28.67
CA LYS A 344 26.33 -17.42 -29.74
C LYS A 344 25.55 -18.71 -29.94
N LYS A 345 25.33 -19.09 -31.20
CA LYS A 345 24.59 -20.29 -31.56
C LYS A 345 25.37 -21.09 -32.61
N GLY A 346 25.65 -22.34 -32.31
CA GLY A 346 26.24 -23.30 -33.25
C GLY A 346 25.20 -23.73 -34.31
N TYR A 347 25.61 -24.64 -35.19
CA TYR A 347 24.75 -25.14 -36.29
C TYR A 347 23.64 -26.04 -35.80
N GLN A 348 24.00 -27.03 -34.97
CA GLN A 348 23.05 -27.94 -34.31
C GLN A 348 23.64 -28.44 -33.02
N ARG A 349 22.79 -28.93 -32.12
CA ARG A 349 23.23 -29.50 -30.83
C ARG A 349 22.34 -30.66 -30.41
N ASN A 350 22.91 -31.46 -29.52
CA ASN A 350 22.15 -32.48 -28.78
C ASN A 350 22.67 -32.49 -27.32
N GLY A 351 22.00 -31.78 -26.44
CA GLY A 351 22.50 -31.52 -25.11
C GLY A 351 23.77 -30.68 -25.14
N THR A 352 24.85 -31.21 -24.62
CA THR A 352 26.20 -30.63 -24.65
C THR A 352 27.02 -31.01 -25.89
N ASP A 353 26.56 -31.98 -26.68
CA ASP A 353 27.16 -32.28 -27.99
C ASP A 353 26.71 -31.24 -29.02
N ASP A 354 27.56 -30.26 -29.29
CA ASP A 354 27.27 -29.16 -30.22
C ASP A 354 27.79 -29.40 -31.64
N LEU A 355 28.38 -30.54 -31.92
CA LEU A 355 28.72 -30.99 -33.25
C LEU A 355 27.60 -31.84 -33.88
N ALA A 356 26.89 -32.60 -33.06
CA ALA A 356 25.77 -33.47 -33.40
C ALA A 356 26.04 -34.29 -34.68
N GLY A 357 27.25 -34.78 -34.84
CA GLY A 357 27.65 -35.60 -35.95
C GLY A 357 27.92 -34.87 -37.28
N SER A 358 27.92 -33.53 -37.31
CA SER A 358 28.12 -32.75 -38.56
C SER A 358 29.31 -31.79 -38.39
N TYR A 359 30.48 -32.21 -38.85
CA TYR A 359 31.70 -31.45 -38.68
C TYR A 359 32.79 -31.83 -39.73
N ILE A 360 33.81 -31.00 -39.82
CA ILE A 360 35.06 -31.31 -40.53
C ILE A 360 36.11 -31.60 -39.49
N GLU A 361 36.65 -32.82 -39.51
CA GLU A 361 37.84 -33.17 -38.70
C GLU A 361 39.12 -33.02 -39.55
N VAL A 362 40.12 -32.38 -38.95
CA VAL A 362 41.43 -32.25 -39.60
C VAL A 362 42.51 -32.72 -38.63
N SER A 363 43.22 -33.76 -39.04
CA SER A 363 44.43 -34.18 -38.34
C SER A 363 45.67 -33.51 -38.97
N LEU A 364 46.27 -32.57 -38.23
CA LEU A 364 47.51 -31.92 -38.66
C LEU A 364 48.69 -32.86 -38.66
N ASP A 365 48.67 -33.89 -37.85
CA ASP A 365 49.74 -34.88 -37.76
C ASP A 365 49.64 -35.94 -38.89
N ALA A 366 48.44 -36.40 -39.19
CA ALA A 366 48.15 -37.28 -40.29
C ALA A 366 48.10 -36.55 -41.65
N GLN A 367 47.96 -35.23 -41.65
CA GLN A 367 47.76 -34.43 -42.85
C GLN A 367 46.53 -34.93 -43.66
N HIS A 368 45.41 -35.19 -42.93
CA HIS A 368 44.23 -35.75 -43.50
C HIS A 368 42.95 -35.04 -42.96
N LEU A 369 41.93 -34.99 -43.79
CA LEU A 369 40.63 -34.34 -43.47
C LEU A 369 39.53 -35.37 -43.72
N TRP A 370 38.58 -35.43 -42.76
CA TRP A 370 37.30 -36.11 -42.85
C TRP A 370 36.14 -35.13 -42.75
N LEU A 371 35.15 -35.28 -43.57
CA LEU A 371 33.87 -34.55 -43.50
C LEU A 371 32.76 -35.51 -43.09
N TYR A 372 32.17 -35.20 -41.95
CA TYR A 372 31.01 -35.88 -41.46
C TYR A 372 29.73 -35.07 -41.61
N LYS A 373 28.60 -35.72 -41.88
CA LYS A 373 27.26 -35.13 -41.83
C LYS A 373 26.32 -36.14 -41.20
N ASP A 374 25.62 -35.73 -40.17
CA ASP A 374 24.66 -36.53 -39.41
C ASP A 374 25.26 -37.90 -38.99
N GLY A 375 26.51 -37.88 -38.52
CA GLY A 375 27.27 -39.04 -38.07
C GLY A 375 27.83 -39.93 -39.19
N SER A 376 27.57 -39.61 -40.46
CA SER A 376 28.06 -40.38 -41.59
C SER A 376 29.23 -39.71 -42.29
N LEU A 377 30.28 -40.48 -42.62
CA LEU A 377 31.41 -39.98 -43.40
C LEU A 377 30.93 -39.66 -44.82
N VAL A 378 31.02 -38.40 -45.23
CA VAL A 378 30.68 -37.93 -46.59
C VAL A 378 31.86 -38.03 -47.53
N THR A 379 33.01 -37.59 -47.10
CA THR A 379 34.26 -37.61 -47.89
C THR A 379 35.46 -37.49 -47.01
N GLU A 380 36.61 -37.91 -47.49
CA GLU A 380 37.89 -37.72 -46.87
C GLU A 380 38.97 -37.38 -47.90
N THR A 381 40.03 -36.71 -47.50
CA THR A 381 41.10 -36.36 -48.42
C THR A 381 42.41 -36.00 -47.68
N ASP A 382 43.52 -36.25 -48.34
CA ASP A 382 44.80 -35.71 -47.87
C ASP A 382 44.88 -34.21 -48.06
N ILE A 383 45.58 -33.54 -47.14
CA ILE A 383 45.71 -32.09 -47.08
C ILE A 383 47.17 -31.64 -47.03
N VAL A 384 47.39 -30.34 -47.17
CA VAL A 384 48.65 -29.69 -46.78
C VAL A 384 48.27 -28.53 -45.83
N SER A 385 48.63 -28.65 -44.57
CA SER A 385 48.40 -27.58 -43.57
C SER A 385 49.54 -26.54 -43.61
N GLY A 386 49.40 -25.53 -42.78
CA GLY A 386 50.46 -24.54 -42.53
C GLY A 386 51.77 -25.21 -42.06
N LYS A 387 52.89 -24.58 -42.39
CA LYS A 387 54.20 -25.06 -41.93
C LYS A 387 54.30 -24.95 -40.41
N PRO A 388 54.84 -25.99 -39.72
CA PRO A 388 54.90 -25.99 -38.25
C PRO A 388 56.05 -25.10 -37.70
N VAL A 389 55.96 -23.79 -38.02
CA VAL A 389 56.87 -22.75 -37.53
C VAL A 389 56.02 -21.55 -37.12
N LYS A 390 56.51 -20.82 -36.11
CA LYS A 390 55.82 -19.67 -35.56
C LYS A 390 55.30 -18.73 -36.65
N GLY A 391 53.98 -18.42 -36.58
CA GLY A 391 53.30 -17.51 -37.49
C GLY A 391 52.85 -18.15 -38.82
N ARG A 392 53.16 -19.45 -39.06
CA ARG A 392 52.72 -20.20 -40.25
C ARG A 392 51.98 -21.51 -39.92
N GLU A 393 51.88 -21.83 -38.66
CA GLU A 393 51.17 -23.00 -38.19
C GLU A 393 49.64 -22.82 -38.36
N THR A 394 48.93 -23.90 -38.66
CA THR A 394 47.47 -23.94 -38.59
C THR A 394 47.06 -24.06 -37.14
N TYR A 395 46.15 -23.16 -36.69
CA TYR A 395 45.67 -23.16 -35.33
C TYR A 395 44.86 -24.41 -35.01
N ARG A 396 45.13 -24.99 -33.84
CA ARG A 396 44.39 -26.11 -33.28
C ARG A 396 43.19 -25.59 -32.49
N GLY A 397 42.04 -26.25 -32.55
CA GLY A 397 40.80 -25.88 -31.88
C GLY A 397 39.57 -26.34 -32.63
N ALA A 398 38.40 -25.90 -32.13
CA ALA A 398 37.13 -26.06 -32.85
C ALA A 398 36.62 -24.68 -33.27
N TRP A 399 36.40 -24.52 -34.54
CA TRP A 399 36.15 -23.25 -35.19
C TRP A 399 34.90 -23.32 -36.06
N PRO A 400 34.08 -22.25 -36.15
CA PRO A 400 32.99 -22.16 -37.14
C PRO A 400 33.59 -21.89 -38.53
N ILE A 401 32.99 -22.45 -39.58
CA ILE A 401 33.18 -21.90 -40.92
C ILE A 401 32.44 -20.58 -41.01
N ALA A 402 33.18 -19.47 -41.12
CA ALA A 402 32.58 -18.13 -41.05
C ALA A 402 31.72 -17.83 -42.29
N TYR A 403 32.20 -18.22 -43.47
CA TYR A 403 31.45 -18.10 -44.72
C TYR A 403 32.05 -19.02 -45.80
N LYS A 404 31.42 -19.06 -46.95
CA LYS A 404 31.94 -19.76 -48.15
C LYS A 404 31.96 -18.78 -49.32
N ALA A 405 33.07 -18.76 -50.07
CA ALA A 405 33.25 -17.97 -51.26
C ALA A 405 33.78 -18.79 -52.43
N SER A 406 33.31 -18.49 -53.64
CA SER A 406 33.72 -19.16 -54.88
C SER A 406 33.44 -18.26 -56.07
N PRO A 407 34.42 -17.81 -56.87
CA PRO A 407 35.87 -17.87 -56.60
C PRO A 407 36.27 -16.84 -55.56
N PHE A 408 37.53 -16.93 -55.07
CA PHE A 408 38.10 -16.00 -54.08
C PHE A 408 39.58 -15.73 -54.39
N ASN A 409 40.07 -14.50 -54.12
CA ASN A 409 41.51 -14.18 -54.24
C ASN A 409 42.11 -14.19 -52.83
N LEU A 410 43.02 -15.11 -52.62
CA LEU A 410 43.83 -15.16 -51.43
C LEU A 410 45.02 -14.20 -51.59
N THR A 411 45.05 -13.12 -50.80
CA THR A 411 46.08 -12.11 -50.85
C THR A 411 46.79 -11.98 -49.49
N SER A 412 48.13 -11.78 -49.52
CA SER A 412 48.89 -11.44 -48.32
C SER A 412 50.05 -10.55 -48.68
N ASN A 413 50.05 -9.36 -48.15
CA ASN A 413 51.16 -8.42 -48.31
C ASN A 413 52.39 -8.92 -47.51
N GLU A 414 52.16 -9.56 -46.36
CA GLU A 414 53.25 -10.09 -45.52
C GLU A 414 54.03 -11.24 -46.18
N TYR A 415 53.28 -12.11 -46.87
CA TYR A 415 53.89 -13.28 -47.53
C TYR A 415 54.02 -13.15 -49.05
N GLY A 416 53.60 -11.99 -49.61
CA GLY A 416 53.83 -11.63 -50.99
C GLY A 416 53.11 -12.51 -52.01
N TYR A 417 51.85 -12.91 -51.74
CA TYR A 417 51.07 -13.73 -52.66
C TYR A 417 49.68 -13.07 -53.00
N ASP A 418 49.27 -13.31 -54.22
CA ASP A 418 47.94 -13.03 -54.74
C ASP A 418 47.52 -14.21 -55.62
N VAL A 419 46.68 -15.10 -55.07
CA VAL A 419 46.35 -16.37 -55.73
C VAL A 419 44.85 -16.57 -55.76
N LYS A 420 44.31 -16.84 -56.94
CA LYS A 420 42.90 -17.16 -57.12
C LYS A 420 42.62 -18.62 -56.78
N VAL A 421 41.64 -18.84 -55.89
CA VAL A 421 41.14 -20.17 -55.52
C VAL A 421 39.67 -20.30 -56.00
N ASN A 422 39.24 -21.54 -56.24
CA ASN A 422 37.85 -21.79 -56.60
C ASN A 422 36.94 -21.84 -55.35
N TYR A 423 37.47 -22.21 -54.23
CA TYR A 423 36.74 -22.38 -52.97
C TYR A 423 37.53 -21.81 -51.82
N TRP A 424 36.86 -21.03 -50.97
CA TRP A 424 37.41 -20.43 -49.78
C TRP A 424 36.43 -20.58 -48.60
N MET A 425 36.86 -21.15 -47.49
CA MET A 425 36.07 -21.37 -46.27
C MET A 425 36.94 -20.98 -45.07
N PRO A 426 36.92 -19.70 -44.67
CA PRO A 426 37.67 -19.22 -43.49
C PRO A 426 37.03 -19.75 -42.19
N PHE A 427 37.92 -20.03 -41.19
CA PHE A 427 37.49 -20.55 -39.90
C PHE A 427 38.10 -19.78 -38.70
N VAL A 428 39.35 -19.31 -38.75
CA VAL A 428 39.94 -18.53 -37.64
C VAL A 428 41.05 -17.62 -38.16
N TYR A 429 41.10 -16.38 -37.70
CA TYR A 429 42.15 -15.38 -37.93
C TYR A 429 42.72 -15.34 -39.35
N GLY A 430 41.84 -15.42 -40.34
CA GLY A 430 42.24 -15.42 -41.75
C GLY A 430 42.74 -16.76 -42.26
N GLN A 431 42.75 -17.82 -41.44
CA GLN A 431 43.01 -19.18 -41.90
C GLN A 431 41.73 -19.82 -42.43
N GLY A 432 41.79 -20.62 -43.45
CA GLY A 432 40.63 -21.26 -44.06
C GLY A 432 40.99 -22.51 -44.85
N LEU A 433 39.98 -23.22 -45.28
CA LEU A 433 40.08 -24.34 -46.20
C LEU A 433 39.96 -23.82 -47.63
N HIS A 434 40.86 -24.22 -48.52
CA HIS A 434 40.85 -23.84 -49.95
C HIS A 434 41.41 -24.89 -50.87
N ASP A 435 41.06 -24.88 -52.15
CA ASP A 435 41.73 -25.67 -53.18
C ASP A 435 43.10 -25.12 -53.48
N ALA A 436 44.02 -25.97 -53.91
CA ALA A 436 45.42 -25.61 -54.20
C ALA A 436 45.88 -26.30 -55.49
N SER A 437 45.55 -25.71 -56.65
CA SER A 437 45.91 -26.22 -57.97
C SER A 437 47.41 -26.26 -58.19
N TRP A 438 48.18 -25.46 -57.45
CA TRP A 438 49.65 -25.42 -57.51
C TRP A 438 50.38 -26.55 -56.74
N GLN A 439 49.63 -27.30 -55.93
CA GLN A 439 50.16 -28.42 -55.19
C GLN A 439 50.12 -29.70 -56.03
N SER A 440 51.33 -30.31 -56.23
CA SER A 440 51.44 -31.54 -56.99
C SER A 440 51.17 -32.81 -56.19
N SER A 441 51.23 -32.75 -54.82
CA SER A 441 50.89 -33.83 -53.92
C SER A 441 50.44 -33.31 -52.59
N PHE A 442 49.60 -34.14 -51.89
CA PHE A 442 49.02 -33.84 -50.58
C PHE A 442 49.42 -34.97 -49.59
N GLY A 443 49.28 -34.64 -48.30
CA GLY A 443 49.62 -35.60 -47.24
C GLY A 443 51.05 -35.72 -46.85
N GLY A 444 51.35 -36.60 -45.92
CA GLY A 444 52.68 -36.95 -45.45
C GLY A 444 53.50 -35.78 -44.86
N ASN A 445 54.75 -35.67 -45.21
CA ASN A 445 55.59 -34.59 -44.69
C ASN A 445 55.65 -33.32 -45.54
N ARG A 446 54.76 -33.14 -46.49
CA ARG A 446 54.70 -32.02 -47.42
C ARG A 446 54.66 -30.68 -46.73
N TYR A 447 53.82 -30.56 -45.64
CA TYR A 447 53.65 -29.34 -44.82
C TYR A 447 54.94 -28.88 -44.14
N LYS A 448 55.87 -29.79 -43.84
CA LYS A 448 57.18 -29.43 -43.22
C LYS A 448 58.15 -28.72 -44.17
N THR A 449 58.07 -29.03 -45.44
CA THR A 449 58.99 -28.50 -46.47
C THR A 449 58.37 -27.36 -47.27
N ASN A 450 57.18 -27.54 -47.79
CA ASN A 450 56.51 -26.62 -48.72
C ASN A 450 55.25 -25.97 -48.18
N GLY A 451 54.80 -26.30 -47.01
CA GLY A 451 53.55 -25.73 -46.38
C GLY A 451 52.64 -24.94 -47.31
N SER A 452 51.43 -24.70 -46.97
CA SER A 452 50.67 -23.66 -47.66
C SER A 452 51.47 -22.34 -47.55
N HIS A 453 51.37 -21.43 -48.51
CA HIS A 453 52.00 -20.10 -48.45
C HIS A 453 51.45 -19.22 -47.32
N GLY A 454 50.78 -19.75 -46.36
CA GLY A 454 50.20 -19.21 -45.16
C GLY A 454 49.89 -20.36 -44.20
N SER A 455 49.10 -20.07 -43.20
CA SER A 455 48.68 -21.05 -42.17
C SER A 455 47.36 -21.76 -42.50
N SER A 456 46.80 -21.56 -43.70
CA SER A 456 45.57 -22.18 -44.19
C SER A 456 45.75 -23.66 -44.57
N ILE A 457 44.65 -24.36 -44.79
CA ILE A 457 44.62 -25.79 -45.14
C ILE A 457 44.31 -25.93 -46.62
N CYS A 458 45.24 -26.45 -47.36
CA CYS A 458 45.09 -26.77 -48.79
C CYS A 458 44.37 -28.12 -48.94
N LEU A 459 43.34 -28.15 -49.76
CA LEU A 459 42.55 -29.34 -50.06
C LEU A 459 42.80 -29.81 -51.48
N ARG A 460 42.77 -31.14 -51.64
CA ARG A 460 42.68 -31.75 -52.96
C ARG A 460 41.20 -31.88 -53.37
N ILE A 461 40.72 -30.99 -54.23
CA ILE A 461 39.35 -31.09 -54.74
C ILE A 461 39.39 -31.96 -56.01
N ARG A 462 38.71 -33.09 -56.01
CA ARG A 462 38.42 -33.84 -57.26
C ARG A 462 37.27 -33.16 -57.96
N GLN A 463 37.49 -32.64 -59.14
CA GLN A 463 36.36 -32.27 -60.02
C GLN A 463 35.66 -33.55 -60.46
N HIS A 464 34.41 -33.70 -60.10
CA HIS A 464 33.50 -34.73 -60.63
C HIS A 464 32.70 -34.16 -61.78
#